data_5e31290fd9043fe1aa534d3eaf014f22
#
_entry.id   5e31290fd9043fe1aa534d3eaf014f22
#
_cell.length_a   1.000
_cell.length_b   1.000
_cell.length_c   1.000
_cell.angle_alpha   90.00
_cell.angle_beta   90.00
_cell.angle_gamma   90.00
#
_symmetry.space_group_name_H-M   'P 1'
#
loop_
_entity.id
_entity.type
_entity.pdbx_description
1 polymer ?
#
loop_
_entity_poly.entity_id
_entity_poly.type
_entity_poly.pdbx_seq_one_letter_code
_entity_poly.pdbx_strand_id
1 'polypeptide(L)'
;MTILSNVLRINNIINPIIRSDNILILARRSFGSHGVFDYDLAVIGGGSGGLACAKEAVNQGARVVVLDYVTPSPQGTKWGLGGTCVNVGCIPKKLMHQAALLGESIHEAVSYGWQVPSLDSVKIDWSALTQSVQNHIKSVNWVTRVDLRDKKIEYVNGLGEFKDAHTVVATLKNGSKKELTAKNIVIAVGGRPHYPDIPGAVEHCISSDDIFSLSHPPGKTLVVGAGYIGLECAGFLNSLGFPATVLIRSVPLRGFDQQMANIVTNEMEEKGIKLHHKCVPLSVEKLESGQLKARWSNTETKEEFEDVFDTVLIATGRYALTKQLNLPAAGINTLSGSGKIVATTEQTNVPHIYAVGDVLEGRPELTPVAIHAGRLLAKRIFAGATQQMDYDNVATTVFTPLEYGCVGLSEETATQRHGADKIEVYHAYYKPTEFFIPQRNIRNCYLKAVALRDAPQRILGLHFVGPAAGEVIQGFAAAIKCNITMEQLMNTVGIHPTVAEEFTRLNITKRSGKDPNPASCCS
;
A
#
# COMPACT_ATOMS: atom_id res chain seq x y z
N MET A 1 20.67 25.43 52.73
CA MET A 1 20.67 24.34 53.72
C MET A 1 19.25 24.16 54.25
N THR A 2 18.64 23.03 53.99
CA THR A 2 17.32 22.56 54.47
C THR A 2 16.34 22.22 53.34
N ILE A 3 16.68 21.29 52.41
CA ILE A 3 15.72 20.50 51.59
C ILE A 3 16.43 19.17 51.19
N LEU A 4 16.90 18.39 52.16
CA LEU A 4 17.56 17.09 51.88
C LEU A 4 17.35 16.06 53.01
N SER A 5 16.27 16.16 53.79
CA SER A 5 16.03 15.23 54.91
C SER A 5 14.69 14.48 54.90
N ASN A 6 13.89 14.53 53.82
CA ASN A 6 12.56 13.88 53.80
C ASN A 6 12.36 12.79 52.72
N VAL A 7 13.44 12.20 52.16
CA VAL A 7 13.34 11.12 51.15
C VAL A 7 13.70 9.73 51.69
N LEU A 8 14.02 9.58 52.97
CA LEU A 8 14.51 8.31 53.55
C LEU A 8 13.58 7.67 54.57
N ARG A 9 12.28 7.88 54.51
CA ARG A 9 11.31 7.23 55.45
C ARG A 9 10.05 6.63 54.82
N ILE A 10 10.03 6.25 53.50
CA ILE A 10 8.88 5.54 52.88
C ILE A 10 9.35 4.27 52.20
N ASN A 11 10.22 3.48 52.78
CA ASN A 11 10.66 2.20 52.18
C ASN A 11 10.47 0.98 53.10
N ASN A 12 9.45 0.94 53.94
CA ASN A 12 9.26 -0.24 54.79
C ASN A 12 7.79 -0.65 55.02
N ILE A 13 6.88 -0.43 54.09
CA ILE A 13 5.54 -1.07 54.14
C ILE A 13 5.01 -1.17 52.71
N ILE A 14 5.40 -2.18 51.91
CA ILE A 14 4.58 -2.77 50.84
C ILE A 14 5.11 -4.16 50.53
N ASN A 15 4.47 -5.14 51.10
CA ASN A 15 4.01 -6.45 50.59
C ASN A 15 4.92 -7.45 49.91
N PRO A 16 4.94 -8.70 50.42
CA PRO A 16 5.61 -9.87 49.82
C PRO A 16 4.73 -10.66 48.83
N ILE A 17 3.87 -10.01 48.00
CA ILE A 17 2.95 -10.73 47.08
C ILE A 17 3.40 -10.73 45.61
N ILE A 18 4.52 -10.07 45.25
CA ILE A 18 5.01 -10.01 43.85
C ILE A 18 6.27 -10.89 43.64
N ARG A 19 6.47 -11.96 44.38
CA ARG A 19 7.65 -12.84 44.21
C ARG A 19 7.37 -14.24 43.64
N SER A 20 6.12 -14.66 43.45
CA SER A 20 5.83 -15.99 42.92
C SER A 20 5.73 -16.06 41.38
N ASP A 21 5.28 -15.01 40.72
CA ASP A 21 5.05 -15.07 39.26
C ASP A 21 6.30 -14.83 38.41
N ASN A 22 7.26 -14.04 38.94
CA ASN A 22 8.52 -13.84 38.23
C ASN A 22 9.50 -15.02 38.34
N ILE A 23 9.36 -15.92 39.31
CA ILE A 23 10.17 -17.14 39.43
C ILE A 23 9.69 -18.21 38.47
N LEU A 24 8.39 -18.26 38.16
CA LEU A 24 7.86 -19.19 37.14
C LEU A 24 8.21 -18.76 35.69
N ILE A 25 8.35 -17.46 35.43
CA ILE A 25 8.79 -16.95 34.13
C ILE A 25 10.29 -17.12 33.92
N LEU A 26 11.09 -17.02 34.97
CA LEU A 26 12.55 -17.25 34.92
C LEU A 26 12.90 -18.75 34.90
N ALA A 27 12.12 -19.60 35.51
CA ALA A 27 12.33 -21.06 35.49
C ALA A 27 11.99 -21.72 34.14
N ARG A 28 11.25 -21.05 33.24
CA ARG A 28 11.04 -21.51 31.85
C ARG A 28 12.18 -21.13 30.89
N ARG A 29 13.21 -20.36 31.34
CA ARG A 29 14.33 -19.93 30.51
C ARG A 29 15.59 -20.81 30.56
N SER A 30 15.60 -21.88 31.33
CA SER A 30 16.79 -22.72 31.42
C SER A 30 16.42 -24.20 31.49
N PHE A 31 16.04 -24.77 30.35
CA PHE A 31 16.33 -26.14 29.96
C PHE A 31 16.16 -26.18 28.43
N GLY A 32 17.27 -26.00 27.72
CA GLY A 32 17.35 -26.28 26.31
C GLY A 32 17.18 -27.78 26.07
N SER A 33 15.95 -28.24 25.88
CA SER A 33 15.74 -29.41 25.05
C SER A 33 16.15 -28.96 23.64
N HIS A 34 17.13 -29.59 23.04
CA HIS A 34 17.32 -29.58 21.60
C HIS A 34 15.98 -30.03 21.02
N GLY A 35 15.14 -29.06 20.57
CA GLY A 35 13.85 -29.35 19.99
C GLY A 35 14.05 -30.15 18.70
N VAL A 36 13.05 -30.92 18.31
CA VAL A 36 13.02 -31.68 17.05
C VAL A 36 13.32 -30.78 15.83
N PHE A 37 13.18 -29.45 15.96
CA PHE A 37 13.40 -28.44 14.91
C PHE A 37 14.44 -27.39 15.31
N ASP A 38 15.17 -26.86 14.30
CA ASP A 38 16.12 -25.77 14.48
C ASP A 38 15.45 -24.48 14.98
N TYR A 39 14.22 -24.19 14.48
CA TYR A 39 13.45 -23.00 14.78
C TYR A 39 12.02 -23.31 15.19
N ASP A 40 11.43 -22.42 15.98
CA ASP A 40 10.02 -22.45 16.32
C ASP A 40 9.19 -21.85 15.19
N LEU A 41 9.81 -20.93 14.42
CA LEU A 41 9.22 -20.26 13.24
C LEU A 41 10.27 -20.01 12.15
N ALA A 42 9.98 -20.45 10.92
CA ALA A 42 10.66 -19.98 9.73
C ALA A 42 9.71 -19.04 8.94
N VAL A 43 10.20 -17.87 8.55
CA VAL A 43 9.46 -16.91 7.72
C VAL A 43 10.13 -16.83 6.36
N ILE A 44 9.40 -17.14 5.29
CA ILE A 44 9.87 -17.05 3.92
C ILE A 44 9.33 -15.73 3.33
N GLY A 45 10.19 -14.73 3.23
CA GLY A 45 9.91 -13.38 2.77
C GLY A 45 10.15 -12.32 3.85
N GLY A 46 11.14 -11.47 3.62
CA GLY A 46 11.54 -10.34 4.48
C GLY A 46 10.83 -9.03 4.14
N GLY A 47 9.57 -9.11 3.68
CA GLY A 47 8.70 -7.96 3.46
C GLY A 47 7.94 -7.56 4.73
N SER A 48 7.02 -6.59 4.58
CA SER A 48 6.29 -5.97 5.69
C SER A 48 5.59 -6.97 6.60
N GLY A 49 4.85 -7.93 6.04
CA GLY A 49 4.11 -8.94 6.82
C GLY A 49 5.04 -9.94 7.50
N GLY A 50 6.03 -10.47 6.75
CA GLY A 50 6.98 -11.45 7.28
C GLY A 50 7.83 -10.89 8.42
N LEU A 51 8.38 -9.68 8.25
CA LEU A 51 9.17 -9.00 9.30
C LEU A 51 8.32 -8.71 10.54
N ALA A 52 7.08 -8.27 10.37
CA ALA A 52 6.18 -8.00 11.50
C ALA A 52 5.85 -9.28 12.27
N CYS A 53 5.58 -10.39 11.57
CA CYS A 53 5.35 -11.69 12.17
C CYS A 53 6.58 -12.20 12.92
N ALA A 54 7.76 -12.15 12.28
CA ALA A 54 9.02 -12.59 12.86
C ALA A 54 9.36 -11.84 14.16
N LYS A 55 9.27 -10.50 14.13
CA LYS A 55 9.55 -9.66 15.31
C LYS A 55 8.59 -9.92 16.44
N GLU A 56 7.30 -10.07 16.15
CA GLU A 56 6.30 -10.39 17.17
C GLU A 56 6.50 -11.80 17.74
N ALA A 57 6.84 -12.78 16.92
CA ALA A 57 7.13 -14.15 17.39
C ALA A 57 8.30 -14.18 18.38
N VAL A 58 9.37 -13.41 18.12
CA VAL A 58 10.49 -13.28 19.08
C VAL A 58 10.06 -12.60 20.37
N ASN A 59 9.19 -11.57 20.31
CA ASN A 59 8.64 -10.95 21.52
C ASN A 59 7.86 -11.96 22.39
N GLN A 60 7.32 -13.01 21.77
CA GLN A 60 6.64 -14.12 22.44
C GLN A 60 7.60 -15.28 22.81
N GLY A 61 8.92 -15.11 22.63
CA GLY A 61 9.95 -16.05 23.03
C GLY A 61 10.32 -17.13 22.01
N ALA A 62 9.85 -17.04 20.78
CA ALA A 62 10.16 -17.98 19.71
C ALA A 62 11.57 -17.80 19.14
N ARG A 63 12.21 -18.92 18.73
CA ARG A 63 13.42 -18.92 17.91
C ARG A 63 13.01 -18.77 16.45
N VAL A 64 13.46 -17.69 15.78
CA VAL A 64 12.97 -17.31 14.46
C VAL A 64 14.10 -17.17 13.46
N VAL A 65 13.88 -17.70 12.24
CA VAL A 65 14.68 -17.42 11.05
C VAL A 65 13.82 -16.73 10.00
N VAL A 66 14.40 -15.73 9.34
CA VAL A 66 13.80 -15.03 8.19
C VAL A 66 14.66 -15.28 6.95
N LEU A 67 14.05 -15.86 5.93
CA LEU A 67 14.65 -15.98 4.60
C LEU A 67 14.12 -14.86 3.71
N ASP A 68 15.01 -14.19 3.00
CA ASP A 68 14.61 -13.20 2.00
C ASP A 68 15.53 -13.22 0.80
N TYR A 69 14.96 -13.09 -0.38
CA TYR A 69 15.70 -13.06 -1.63
C TYR A 69 14.95 -12.22 -2.66
N VAL A 70 15.69 -11.34 -3.33
CA VAL A 70 15.15 -10.51 -4.40
C VAL A 70 15.71 -10.98 -5.73
N THR A 71 14.85 -11.60 -6.54
CA THR A 71 15.13 -11.84 -7.96
C THR A 71 15.16 -10.48 -8.68
N PRO A 72 16.18 -10.17 -9.49
CA PRO A 72 16.22 -8.93 -10.26
C PRO A 72 14.96 -8.73 -11.10
N SER A 73 14.58 -7.46 -11.35
CA SER A 73 13.58 -7.15 -12.38
C SER A 73 14.11 -7.59 -13.77
N PRO A 74 13.26 -7.65 -14.80
CA PRO A 74 13.72 -7.89 -16.18
C PRO A 74 14.79 -6.88 -16.62
N GLN A 75 14.74 -5.65 -16.12
CA GLN A 75 15.72 -4.60 -16.39
C GLN A 75 16.96 -4.65 -15.47
N GLY A 76 17.03 -5.65 -14.59
CA GLY A 76 18.18 -5.90 -13.73
C GLY A 76 18.15 -5.17 -12.38
N THR A 77 17.09 -4.45 -12.05
CA THR A 77 16.95 -3.73 -10.77
C THR A 77 16.91 -4.71 -9.60
N LYS A 78 17.69 -4.40 -8.57
CA LYS A 78 17.78 -5.15 -7.30
C LYS A 78 17.61 -4.22 -6.13
N TRP A 79 17.10 -4.76 -5.02
CA TRP A 79 16.93 -4.01 -3.78
C TRP A 79 17.23 -4.82 -2.53
N GLY A 80 17.15 -4.18 -1.38
CA GLY A 80 17.47 -4.77 -0.10
C GLY A 80 16.28 -5.37 0.65
N LEU A 81 16.52 -5.74 1.89
CA LEU A 81 15.53 -6.25 2.83
C LEU A 81 14.43 -5.22 3.11
N GLY A 82 13.19 -5.66 3.29
CA GLY A 82 12.04 -4.82 3.61
C GLY A 82 10.86 -4.96 2.64
N GLY A 83 11.05 -5.74 1.57
CA GLY A 83 10.02 -6.05 0.58
C GLY A 83 9.69 -4.89 -0.36
N THR A 84 8.61 -5.05 -1.12
CA THR A 84 8.13 -4.10 -2.14
C THR A 84 7.89 -2.71 -1.58
N CYS A 85 7.18 -2.61 -0.45
CA CYS A 85 6.77 -1.32 0.12
C CYS A 85 7.95 -0.39 0.38
N VAL A 86 9.00 -0.88 1.04
CA VAL A 86 10.18 -0.07 1.39
C VAL A 86 11.00 0.30 0.14
N ASN A 87 11.18 -0.64 -0.78
CA ASN A 87 12.19 -0.51 -1.81
C ASN A 87 11.66 0.02 -3.15
N VAL A 88 10.48 -0.46 -3.58
CA VAL A 88 9.92 -0.22 -4.92
C VAL A 88 8.40 0.00 -4.89
N GLY A 89 7.87 0.50 -3.78
CA GLY A 89 6.43 0.70 -3.57
C GLY A 89 6.10 1.95 -2.77
N CYS A 90 5.45 1.76 -1.63
CA CYS A 90 4.84 2.84 -0.83
C CYS A 90 5.81 3.96 -0.47
N ILE A 91 7.03 3.64 -0.01
CA ILE A 91 7.99 4.65 0.47
C ILE A 91 8.51 5.50 -0.69
N PRO A 92 9.17 4.94 -1.73
CA PRO A 92 9.64 5.77 -2.84
C PRO A 92 8.50 6.48 -3.56
N LYS A 93 7.34 5.84 -3.74
CA LYS A 93 6.17 6.45 -4.37
C LYS A 93 5.70 7.69 -3.61
N LYS A 94 5.58 7.63 -2.27
CA LYS A 94 5.15 8.78 -1.47
C LYS A 94 6.18 9.91 -1.51
N LEU A 95 7.48 9.60 -1.58
CA LEU A 95 8.53 10.60 -1.73
C LEU A 95 8.48 11.29 -3.11
N MET A 96 8.23 10.54 -4.20
CA MET A 96 8.02 11.10 -5.54
C MET A 96 6.76 11.98 -5.59
N HIS A 97 5.65 11.53 -5.01
CA HIS A 97 4.42 12.31 -4.88
C HIS A 97 4.66 13.61 -4.10
N GLN A 98 5.40 13.56 -2.98
CA GLN A 98 5.74 14.76 -2.22
C GLN A 98 6.61 15.73 -3.03
N ALA A 99 7.57 15.22 -3.81
CA ALA A 99 8.36 16.07 -4.70
C ALA A 99 7.49 16.75 -5.76
N ALA A 100 6.49 16.05 -6.31
CA ALA A 100 5.51 16.60 -7.24
C ALA A 100 4.67 17.72 -6.60
N LEU A 101 4.13 17.51 -5.38
CA LEU A 101 3.37 18.52 -4.63
C LEU A 101 4.23 19.75 -4.30
N LEU A 102 5.51 19.58 -3.99
CA LEU A 102 6.43 20.70 -3.76
C LEU A 102 6.63 21.52 -5.04
N GLY A 103 6.76 20.87 -6.20
CA GLY A 103 6.82 21.56 -7.50
C GLY A 103 5.58 22.40 -7.76
N GLU A 104 4.38 21.86 -7.55
CA GLU A 104 3.13 22.60 -7.64
C GLU A 104 3.10 23.79 -6.66
N SER A 105 3.53 23.57 -5.42
CA SER A 105 3.57 24.62 -4.38
C SER A 105 4.51 25.79 -4.74
N ILE A 106 5.64 25.52 -5.43
CA ILE A 106 6.55 26.56 -5.91
C ILE A 106 5.84 27.46 -6.95
N HIS A 107 5.09 26.86 -7.89
CA HIS A 107 4.32 27.61 -8.88
C HIS A 107 3.23 28.47 -8.23
N GLU A 108 2.57 27.96 -7.20
CA GLU A 108 1.51 28.68 -6.49
C GLU A 108 2.02 29.74 -5.53
N ALA A 109 3.25 29.62 -5.06
CA ALA A 109 3.86 30.57 -4.12
C ALA A 109 3.81 32.01 -4.63
N VAL A 110 3.90 32.21 -5.95
CA VAL A 110 3.79 33.54 -6.59
C VAL A 110 2.44 34.18 -6.28
N SER A 111 1.34 33.41 -6.32
CA SER A 111 0.00 33.90 -6.01
C SER A 111 -0.14 34.36 -4.56
N TYR A 112 0.68 33.82 -3.65
CA TYR A 112 0.77 34.23 -2.25
C TYR A 112 1.79 35.34 -1.99
N GLY A 113 2.37 35.93 -3.04
CA GLY A 113 3.29 37.08 -2.96
C GLY A 113 4.76 36.68 -2.75
N TRP A 114 5.13 35.37 -2.84
CA TRP A 114 6.53 34.99 -2.82
C TRP A 114 7.25 35.43 -4.09
N GLN A 115 8.43 35.99 -3.96
CA GLN A 115 9.29 36.32 -5.09
C GLN A 115 10.05 35.07 -5.52
N VAL A 116 9.52 34.36 -6.50
CA VAL A 116 10.15 33.18 -7.10
C VAL A 116 10.86 33.62 -8.39
N PRO A 117 12.08 33.11 -8.70
CA PRO A 117 12.68 33.29 -10.03
C PRO A 117 11.71 32.83 -11.13
N SER A 118 12.01 33.16 -12.41
CA SER A 118 11.15 32.74 -13.52
C SER A 118 10.68 31.30 -13.37
N LEU A 119 9.36 31.08 -13.37
CA LEU A 119 8.76 29.75 -13.23
C LEU A 119 9.24 28.78 -14.31
N ASP A 120 9.58 29.29 -15.51
CA ASP A 120 10.16 28.48 -16.59
C ASP A 120 11.53 27.90 -16.25
N SER A 121 12.22 28.47 -15.27
CA SER A 121 13.50 27.98 -14.76
C SER A 121 13.36 26.92 -13.67
N VAL A 122 12.17 26.74 -13.09
CA VAL A 122 11.90 25.74 -12.05
C VAL A 122 11.80 24.37 -12.71
N LYS A 123 12.84 23.56 -12.55
CA LYS A 123 12.92 22.21 -13.11
C LYS A 123 13.38 21.24 -12.06
N ILE A 124 12.87 20.02 -12.11
CA ILE A 124 13.34 18.93 -11.26
C ILE A 124 14.68 18.40 -11.77
N ASP A 125 15.62 18.20 -10.87
CA ASP A 125 16.78 17.35 -11.11
C ASP A 125 16.41 15.91 -10.72
N TRP A 126 16.08 15.10 -11.72
CA TRP A 126 15.70 13.70 -11.55
C TRP A 126 16.78 12.89 -10.85
N SER A 127 18.04 13.12 -11.19
CA SER A 127 19.16 12.37 -10.60
C SER A 127 19.32 12.67 -9.13
N ALA A 128 19.19 13.93 -8.73
CA ALA A 128 19.24 14.35 -7.32
C ALA A 128 18.05 13.76 -6.54
N LEU A 129 16.85 13.77 -7.11
CA LEU A 129 15.65 13.21 -6.50
C LEU A 129 15.80 11.69 -6.29
N THR A 130 16.12 10.95 -7.35
CA THR A 130 16.27 9.48 -7.26
C THR A 130 17.40 9.09 -6.32
N GLN A 131 18.54 9.80 -6.34
CA GLN A 131 19.64 9.56 -5.41
C GLN A 131 19.21 9.75 -3.95
N SER A 132 18.44 10.80 -3.66
CA SER A 132 17.93 11.07 -2.31
C SER A 132 16.96 9.98 -1.86
N VAL A 133 16.04 9.56 -2.73
CA VAL A 133 15.10 8.46 -2.49
C VAL A 133 15.86 7.15 -2.22
N GLN A 134 16.84 6.81 -3.07
CA GLN A 134 17.63 5.58 -2.91
C GLN A 134 18.49 5.60 -1.63
N ASN A 135 19.03 6.75 -1.24
CA ASN A 135 19.77 6.89 0.03
C ASN A 135 18.85 6.63 1.23
N HIS A 136 17.63 7.17 1.20
CA HIS A 136 16.64 6.89 2.24
C HIS A 136 16.29 5.41 2.31
N ILE A 137 16.01 4.76 1.17
CA ILE A 137 15.72 3.32 1.09
C ILE A 137 16.86 2.49 1.69
N LYS A 138 18.11 2.78 1.33
CA LYS A 138 19.30 2.10 1.89
C LYS A 138 19.40 2.26 3.39
N SER A 139 19.09 3.45 3.92
CA SER A 139 19.01 3.70 5.37
C SER A 139 17.97 2.82 6.05
N VAL A 140 16.76 2.71 5.49
CA VAL A 140 15.70 1.84 6.03
C VAL A 140 16.09 0.37 5.97
N ASN A 141 16.72 -0.08 4.88
CA ASN A 141 17.24 -1.46 4.77
C ASN A 141 18.28 -1.75 5.88
N TRP A 142 19.18 -0.80 6.13
CA TRP A 142 20.21 -0.95 7.16
C TRP A 142 19.58 -1.03 8.57
N VAL A 143 18.68 -0.11 8.90
CA VAL A 143 17.95 -0.12 10.18
C VAL A 143 17.20 -1.43 10.38
N THR A 144 16.56 -1.95 9.33
CA THR A 144 15.84 -3.25 9.38
C THR A 144 16.80 -4.39 9.72
N ARG A 145 18.00 -4.44 9.12
CA ARG A 145 19.02 -5.46 9.44
C ARG A 145 19.52 -5.35 10.88
N VAL A 146 19.75 -4.13 11.37
CA VAL A 146 20.14 -3.89 12.76
C VAL A 146 19.07 -4.38 13.71
N ASP A 147 17.80 -4.06 13.47
CA ASP A 147 16.69 -4.50 14.31
C ASP A 147 16.53 -6.03 14.36
N LEU A 148 16.71 -6.73 13.22
CA LEU A 148 16.73 -8.20 13.21
C LEU A 148 17.85 -8.77 14.08
N ARG A 149 19.06 -8.23 13.96
CA ARG A 149 20.22 -8.64 14.75
C ARG A 149 20.00 -8.40 16.25
N ASP A 150 19.51 -7.22 16.62
CA ASP A 150 19.31 -6.83 18.01
C ASP A 150 18.21 -7.70 18.67
N LYS A 151 17.20 -8.11 17.87
CA LYS A 151 16.18 -9.08 18.29
C LYS A 151 16.62 -10.54 18.20
N LYS A 152 17.86 -10.81 17.80
CA LYS A 152 18.40 -12.17 17.62
C LYS A 152 17.60 -13.03 16.64
N ILE A 153 17.01 -12.40 15.61
CA ILE A 153 16.39 -13.09 14.50
C ILE A 153 17.49 -13.47 13.51
N GLU A 154 17.61 -14.74 13.18
CA GLU A 154 18.52 -15.15 12.13
C GLU A 154 17.99 -14.68 10.76
N TYR A 155 18.84 -14.00 10.01
CA TYR A 155 18.51 -13.55 8.66
C TYR A 155 19.35 -14.30 7.63
N VAL A 156 18.68 -15.02 6.72
CA VAL A 156 19.29 -15.75 5.63
C VAL A 156 18.93 -15.08 4.30
N ASN A 157 19.94 -14.47 3.66
CA ASN A 157 19.76 -13.91 2.30
C ASN A 157 19.86 -15.06 1.28
N GLY A 158 18.76 -15.72 1.04
CA GLY A 158 18.68 -16.89 0.17
C GLY A 158 17.25 -17.17 -0.29
N LEU A 159 17.13 -17.77 -1.47
CA LEU A 159 15.87 -18.25 -2.01
C LEU A 159 15.43 -19.50 -1.25
N GLY A 160 14.32 -19.39 -0.53
CA GLY A 160 13.72 -20.50 0.22
C GLY A 160 12.79 -21.34 -0.65
N GLU A 161 12.95 -22.66 -0.63
CA GLU A 161 12.04 -23.61 -1.26
C GLU A 161 11.70 -24.73 -0.28
N PHE A 162 10.48 -25.28 -0.33
CA PHE A 162 10.09 -26.40 0.49
C PHE A 162 10.73 -27.71 0.00
N LYS A 163 11.36 -28.44 0.91
CA LYS A 163 11.77 -29.83 0.72
C LYS A 163 10.66 -30.79 1.19
N ASP A 164 10.02 -30.43 2.28
CA ASP A 164 8.85 -31.07 2.87
C ASP A 164 8.08 -30.06 3.74
N ALA A 165 7.05 -30.49 4.47
CA ALA A 165 6.18 -29.63 5.25
C ALA A 165 6.88 -28.92 6.44
N HIS A 166 8.06 -29.36 6.86
CA HIS A 166 8.82 -28.79 7.98
C HIS A 166 10.22 -28.32 7.60
N THR A 167 10.69 -28.64 6.38
CA THR A 167 12.04 -28.36 5.93
C THR A 167 12.04 -27.37 4.77
N VAL A 168 12.74 -26.26 4.94
CA VAL A 168 13.00 -25.25 3.90
C VAL A 168 14.48 -25.30 3.53
N VAL A 169 14.76 -25.34 2.25
CA VAL A 169 16.12 -25.23 1.68
C VAL A 169 16.35 -23.82 1.20
N ALA A 170 17.32 -23.14 1.78
CA ALA A 170 17.75 -21.82 1.34
C ALA A 170 18.91 -21.93 0.36
N THR A 171 18.71 -21.52 -0.89
CA THR A 171 19.78 -21.37 -1.88
C THR A 171 20.41 -19.99 -1.75
N LEU A 172 21.66 -19.92 -1.29
CA LEU A 172 22.39 -18.69 -1.08
C LEU A 172 22.94 -18.09 -2.38
N LYS A 173 23.35 -16.81 -2.35
CA LYS A 173 23.88 -16.10 -3.54
C LYS A 173 25.08 -16.80 -4.20
N ASN A 174 25.90 -17.53 -3.43
CA ASN A 174 27.05 -18.29 -3.93
C ASN A 174 26.66 -19.69 -4.45
N GLY A 175 25.37 -20.03 -4.50
CA GLY A 175 24.85 -21.32 -4.94
C GLY A 175 24.87 -22.41 -3.87
N SER A 176 25.44 -22.16 -2.69
CA SER A 176 25.39 -23.15 -1.58
C SER A 176 23.97 -23.26 -1.02
N LYS A 177 23.63 -24.45 -0.53
CA LYS A 177 22.32 -24.74 0.04
C LYS A 177 22.42 -24.92 1.55
N LYS A 178 21.46 -24.38 2.28
CA LYS A 178 21.30 -24.55 3.74
C LYS A 178 19.91 -25.10 4.01
N GLU A 179 19.83 -26.24 4.63
CA GLU A 179 18.55 -26.80 5.12
C GLU A 179 18.23 -26.22 6.49
N LEU A 180 16.96 -25.88 6.71
CA LEU A 180 16.43 -25.27 7.94
C LEU A 180 15.13 -25.98 8.29
N THR A 181 15.03 -26.48 9.51
CA THR A 181 13.81 -27.13 10.00
C THR A 181 13.04 -26.22 10.94
N ALA A 182 11.71 -26.16 10.81
CA ALA A 182 10.88 -25.31 11.66
C ALA A 182 9.58 -26.01 12.09
N LYS A 183 9.16 -25.72 13.32
CA LYS A 183 7.88 -26.20 13.85
C LYS A 183 6.70 -25.56 13.12
N ASN A 184 6.79 -24.25 12.83
CA ASN A 184 5.82 -23.47 12.07
C ASN A 184 6.51 -22.74 10.93
N ILE A 185 5.82 -22.53 9.82
CA ILE A 185 6.33 -21.80 8.67
C ILE A 185 5.32 -20.73 8.23
N VAL A 186 5.80 -19.52 7.94
CA VAL A 186 4.99 -18.42 7.39
C VAL A 186 5.51 -18.05 6.02
N ILE A 187 4.64 -18.08 5.02
CA ILE A 187 4.89 -17.66 3.65
C ILE A 187 4.47 -16.20 3.52
N ALA A 188 5.43 -15.32 3.24
CA ALA A 188 5.23 -13.86 3.15
C ALA A 188 5.98 -13.25 1.95
N VAL A 189 6.04 -13.99 0.84
CA VAL A 189 6.84 -13.66 -0.34
C VAL A 189 6.26 -12.54 -1.21
N GLY A 190 5.01 -12.13 -0.94
CA GLY A 190 4.34 -11.06 -1.69
C GLY A 190 4.14 -11.38 -3.17
N GLY A 191 4.20 -10.34 -4.01
CA GLY A 191 4.02 -10.48 -5.45
C GLY A 191 5.00 -9.61 -6.25
N ARG A 192 5.01 -9.84 -7.58
CA ARG A 192 5.83 -9.10 -8.56
C ARG A 192 4.95 -8.54 -9.69
N PRO A 193 5.37 -7.47 -10.37
CA PRO A 193 4.67 -6.92 -11.52
C PRO A 193 4.48 -7.97 -12.62
N HIS A 194 3.28 -7.97 -13.20
CA HIS A 194 2.94 -8.81 -14.34
C HIS A 194 3.17 -8.05 -15.64
N TYR A 195 3.98 -8.61 -16.53
CA TYR A 195 4.19 -8.10 -17.88
C TYR A 195 3.21 -8.79 -18.84
N PRO A 196 2.52 -8.04 -19.73
CA PRO A 196 1.64 -8.64 -20.72
C PRO A 196 2.46 -9.46 -21.72
N ASP A 197 1.85 -10.53 -22.25
CA ASP A 197 2.47 -11.38 -23.27
C ASP A 197 2.35 -10.72 -24.66
N ILE A 198 3.17 -9.70 -24.87
CA ILE A 198 3.28 -8.97 -26.13
C ILE A 198 4.77 -8.75 -26.47
N PRO A 199 5.12 -8.66 -27.75
CA PRO A 199 6.50 -8.40 -28.18
C PRO A 199 7.08 -7.14 -27.54
N GLY A 200 8.28 -7.24 -26.97
CA GLY A 200 9.04 -6.14 -26.37
C GLY A 200 8.65 -5.72 -24.97
N ALA A 201 7.61 -6.34 -24.36
CA ALA A 201 7.19 -5.95 -23.01
C ALA A 201 8.26 -6.25 -21.96
N VAL A 202 8.83 -7.43 -21.97
CA VAL A 202 9.84 -7.86 -21.00
C VAL A 202 11.21 -7.25 -21.32
N GLU A 203 11.53 -7.12 -22.62
CA GLU A 203 12.83 -6.68 -23.11
C GLU A 203 13.06 -5.17 -22.98
N HIS A 204 12.00 -4.36 -23.13
CA HIS A 204 12.14 -2.91 -23.30
C HIS A 204 11.38 -2.09 -22.25
N CYS A 205 10.35 -2.65 -21.62
CA CYS A 205 9.54 -1.90 -20.67
C CYS A 205 10.07 -2.02 -19.24
N ILE A 206 9.81 -0.99 -18.46
CA ILE A 206 10.04 -0.99 -17.01
C ILE A 206 8.72 -1.27 -16.25
N SER A 207 8.83 -1.46 -14.95
CA SER A 207 7.69 -1.53 -14.04
C SER A 207 7.90 -0.65 -12.81
N SER A 208 7.02 -0.74 -11.82
CA SER A 208 7.21 -0.09 -10.52
C SER A 208 8.48 -0.57 -9.80
N ASP A 209 9.01 -1.74 -10.15
CA ASP A 209 10.27 -2.23 -9.58
C ASP A 209 11.49 -1.41 -10.04
N ASP A 210 11.37 -0.64 -11.12
CA ASP A 210 12.48 0.03 -11.79
C ASP A 210 12.43 1.56 -11.68
N ILE A 211 11.24 2.16 -11.78
CA ILE A 211 11.06 3.62 -11.94
C ILE A 211 11.74 4.44 -10.83
N PHE A 212 11.74 3.95 -9.59
CA PHE A 212 12.28 4.69 -8.44
C PHE A 212 13.81 4.69 -8.35
N SER A 213 14.48 3.94 -9.21
CA SER A 213 15.94 3.88 -9.32
C SER A 213 16.45 4.15 -10.73
N LEU A 214 15.58 4.65 -11.61
CA LEU A 214 15.92 4.96 -13.00
C LEU A 214 17.02 6.01 -13.04
N SER A 215 18.15 5.69 -13.70
CA SER A 215 19.37 6.51 -13.70
C SER A 215 19.31 7.77 -14.58
N HIS A 216 18.28 7.86 -15.42
CA HIS A 216 18.04 8.98 -16.33
C HIS A 216 16.59 9.46 -16.21
N PRO A 217 16.29 10.71 -16.58
CA PRO A 217 14.91 11.20 -16.60
C PRO A 217 14.01 10.30 -17.45
N PRO A 218 12.79 9.98 -16.99
CA PRO A 218 11.89 9.07 -17.71
C PRO A 218 11.36 9.64 -19.03
N GLY A 219 11.42 10.96 -19.24
CA GLY A 219 10.94 11.62 -20.44
C GLY A 219 9.45 11.39 -20.68
N LYS A 220 9.02 11.44 -21.94
CA LYS A 220 7.64 11.15 -22.35
C LYS A 220 7.34 9.67 -22.08
N THR A 221 6.41 9.42 -21.16
CA THR A 221 6.16 8.09 -20.59
C THR A 221 4.78 7.55 -20.97
N LEU A 222 4.74 6.32 -21.48
CA LEU A 222 3.52 5.53 -21.60
C LEU A 222 3.35 4.64 -20.37
N VAL A 223 2.22 4.74 -19.68
CA VAL A 223 1.85 3.87 -18.57
C VAL A 223 0.76 2.89 -19.05
N VAL A 224 1.04 1.60 -18.99
CA VAL A 224 0.10 0.55 -19.40
C VAL A 224 -0.62 0.00 -18.17
N GLY A 225 -1.89 0.38 -18.00
CA GLY A 225 -2.74 -0.01 -16.89
C GLY A 225 -3.13 1.16 -15.98
N ALA A 226 -4.40 1.21 -15.60
CA ALA A 226 -5.03 2.26 -14.79
C ALA A 226 -5.49 1.75 -13.41
N GLY A 227 -4.73 0.82 -12.82
CA GLY A 227 -4.79 0.54 -11.39
C GLY A 227 -4.12 1.66 -10.59
N TYR A 228 -4.20 1.60 -9.25
CA TYR A 228 -3.62 2.66 -8.41
C TYR A 228 -2.13 2.89 -8.67
N ILE A 229 -1.33 1.84 -8.91
CA ILE A 229 0.11 1.98 -9.22
C ILE A 229 0.32 2.78 -10.52
N GLY A 230 -0.44 2.45 -11.57
CA GLY A 230 -0.32 3.13 -12.86
C GLY A 230 -0.70 4.60 -12.77
N LEU A 231 -1.83 4.91 -12.13
CA LEU A 231 -2.30 6.30 -12.00
C LEU A 231 -1.40 7.13 -11.07
N GLU A 232 -0.89 6.56 -9.98
CA GLU A 232 0.07 7.22 -9.11
C GLU A 232 1.38 7.53 -9.83
N CYS A 233 1.91 6.56 -10.62
CA CYS A 233 3.12 6.79 -11.43
C CYS A 233 2.88 7.86 -12.49
N ALA A 234 1.79 7.79 -13.26
CA ALA A 234 1.45 8.80 -14.25
C ALA A 234 1.29 10.19 -13.60
N GLY A 235 0.66 10.22 -12.43
CA GLY A 235 0.42 11.46 -11.67
C GLY A 235 1.71 12.15 -11.26
N PHE A 236 2.59 11.48 -10.53
CA PHE A 236 3.83 12.13 -10.10
C PHE A 236 4.77 12.44 -11.27
N LEU A 237 4.83 11.60 -12.31
CA LEU A 237 5.63 11.88 -13.49
C LEU A 237 5.18 13.17 -14.18
N ASN A 238 3.88 13.29 -14.44
CA ASN A 238 3.32 14.48 -15.08
C ASN A 238 3.56 15.75 -14.24
N SER A 239 3.29 15.69 -12.93
CA SER A 239 3.50 16.83 -12.02
C SER A 239 5.00 17.19 -11.84
N LEU A 240 5.92 16.26 -12.10
CA LEU A 240 7.37 16.54 -12.17
C LEU A 240 7.83 17.07 -13.54
N GLY A 241 6.91 17.25 -14.50
CA GLY A 241 7.20 17.80 -15.83
C GLY A 241 7.51 16.77 -16.90
N PHE A 242 7.29 15.47 -16.65
CA PHE A 242 7.44 14.38 -17.63
C PHE A 242 6.07 14.00 -18.19
N PRO A 243 5.77 14.31 -19.48
CA PRO A 243 4.46 14.03 -20.07
C PRO A 243 4.08 12.54 -19.94
N ALA A 244 2.88 12.28 -19.44
CA ALA A 244 2.38 10.92 -19.23
C ALA A 244 1.15 10.62 -20.11
N THR A 245 1.10 9.40 -20.62
CA THR A 245 -0.04 8.82 -21.35
C THR A 245 -0.40 7.50 -20.67
N VAL A 246 -1.70 7.24 -20.44
CA VAL A 246 -2.16 6.01 -19.76
C VAL A 246 -3.08 5.21 -20.67
N LEU A 247 -2.83 3.90 -20.82
CA LEU A 247 -3.75 2.97 -21.47
C LEU A 247 -4.66 2.33 -20.44
N ILE A 248 -5.97 2.47 -20.61
CA ILE A 248 -7.02 1.95 -19.73
C ILE A 248 -7.79 0.85 -20.48
N ARG A 249 -7.59 -0.41 -20.10
CA ARG A 249 -8.24 -1.56 -20.75
C ARG A 249 -9.76 -1.57 -20.56
N SER A 250 -10.25 -1.28 -19.37
CA SER A 250 -11.69 -1.34 -19.04
C SER A 250 -12.15 -0.11 -18.26
N VAL A 251 -11.92 -0.09 -16.94
CA VAL A 251 -12.25 1.01 -16.05
C VAL A 251 -11.03 1.37 -15.18
N PRO A 252 -10.83 2.65 -14.84
CA PRO A 252 -9.79 3.03 -13.90
C PRO A 252 -10.14 2.54 -12.50
N LEU A 253 -9.13 2.32 -11.65
CA LEU A 253 -9.28 1.94 -10.24
C LEU A 253 -10.34 0.85 -10.03
N ARG A 254 -10.23 -0.26 -10.79
CA ARG A 254 -11.19 -1.36 -10.65
C ARG A 254 -11.27 -1.84 -9.20
N GLY A 255 -12.47 -2.00 -8.66
CA GLY A 255 -12.71 -2.38 -7.26
C GLY A 255 -12.89 -1.19 -6.32
N PHE A 256 -12.58 0.02 -6.77
CA PHE A 256 -12.94 1.25 -6.07
C PHE A 256 -14.31 1.76 -6.54
N ASP A 257 -14.85 2.73 -5.80
CA ASP A 257 -16.06 3.46 -6.21
C ASP A 257 -15.82 4.17 -7.56
N GLN A 258 -16.66 3.87 -8.56
CA GLN A 258 -16.39 4.30 -9.92
C GLN A 258 -16.69 5.78 -10.17
N GLN A 259 -17.62 6.36 -9.40
CA GLN A 259 -17.79 7.83 -9.46
C GLN A 259 -16.52 8.54 -8.98
N MET A 260 -15.96 8.07 -7.88
CA MET A 260 -14.71 8.65 -7.33
C MET A 260 -13.54 8.41 -8.28
N ALA A 261 -13.45 7.23 -8.88
CA ALA A 261 -12.41 6.89 -9.86
C ALA A 261 -12.47 7.82 -11.09
N ASN A 262 -13.68 8.13 -11.58
CA ASN A 262 -13.86 9.06 -12.70
C ASN A 262 -13.48 10.50 -12.33
N ILE A 263 -13.79 10.96 -11.11
CA ILE A 263 -13.36 12.29 -10.64
C ILE A 263 -11.83 12.38 -10.63
N VAL A 264 -11.14 11.35 -10.13
CA VAL A 264 -9.66 11.29 -10.14
C VAL A 264 -9.11 11.35 -11.56
N THR A 265 -9.66 10.57 -12.48
CA THR A 265 -9.15 10.55 -13.87
C THR A 265 -9.46 11.83 -14.62
N ASN A 266 -10.61 12.47 -14.40
CA ASN A 266 -10.94 13.79 -14.96
C ASN A 266 -9.92 14.84 -14.49
N GLU A 267 -9.55 14.86 -13.21
CA GLU A 267 -8.53 15.76 -12.69
C GLU A 267 -7.16 15.51 -13.36
N MET A 268 -6.81 14.26 -13.58
CA MET A 268 -5.56 13.89 -14.24
C MET A 268 -5.54 14.36 -15.70
N GLU A 269 -6.67 14.26 -16.43
CA GLU A 269 -6.79 14.78 -17.79
C GLU A 269 -6.72 16.31 -17.84
N GLU A 270 -7.38 17.00 -16.90
CA GLU A 270 -7.30 18.47 -16.77
C GLU A 270 -5.87 18.93 -16.49
N LYS A 271 -5.06 18.12 -15.80
CA LYS A 271 -3.63 18.34 -15.59
C LYS A 271 -2.74 17.94 -16.78
N GLY A 272 -3.32 17.50 -17.89
CA GLY A 272 -2.63 17.23 -19.15
C GLY A 272 -2.15 15.78 -19.34
N ILE A 273 -2.52 14.85 -18.46
CA ILE A 273 -2.27 13.42 -18.67
C ILE A 273 -3.23 12.91 -19.75
N LYS A 274 -2.70 12.24 -20.76
CA LYS A 274 -3.52 11.65 -21.83
C LYS A 274 -4.04 10.29 -21.40
N LEU A 275 -5.38 10.09 -21.41
CA LEU A 275 -6.01 8.83 -21.09
C LEU A 275 -6.62 8.18 -22.34
N HIS A 276 -6.17 6.99 -22.69
CA HIS A 276 -6.75 6.19 -23.78
C HIS A 276 -7.63 5.08 -23.19
N HIS A 277 -8.92 5.31 -23.21
CA HIS A 277 -9.91 4.36 -22.70
C HIS A 277 -10.14 3.20 -23.65
N LYS A 278 -10.45 2.00 -23.08
CA LYS A 278 -10.70 0.76 -23.84
C LYS A 278 -9.52 0.36 -24.72
N CYS A 279 -8.30 0.64 -24.29
CA CYS A 279 -7.09 0.38 -25.06
C CYS A 279 -6.21 -0.69 -24.40
N VAL A 280 -5.63 -1.54 -25.24
CA VAL A 280 -4.68 -2.59 -24.84
C VAL A 280 -3.41 -2.48 -25.69
N PRO A 281 -2.22 -2.69 -25.10
CA PRO A 281 -0.98 -2.67 -25.84
C PRO A 281 -0.90 -3.89 -26.78
N LEU A 282 -0.22 -3.70 -27.91
CA LEU A 282 0.03 -4.74 -28.91
C LEU A 282 1.51 -5.11 -29.01
N SER A 283 2.40 -4.12 -28.97
CA SER A 283 3.84 -4.33 -29.03
C SER A 283 4.60 -3.09 -28.56
N VAL A 284 5.86 -3.29 -28.16
CA VAL A 284 6.83 -2.22 -27.90
C VAL A 284 8.13 -2.56 -28.62
N GLU A 285 8.60 -1.65 -29.46
CA GLU A 285 9.81 -1.80 -30.26
C GLU A 285 10.82 -0.73 -29.87
N LYS A 286 12.09 -1.10 -29.72
CA LYS A 286 13.16 -0.14 -29.48
C LYS A 286 13.74 0.36 -30.80
N LEU A 287 13.66 1.67 -30.99
CA LEU A 287 14.17 2.36 -32.18
C LEU A 287 15.70 2.57 -32.12
N GLU A 288 16.34 2.86 -33.25
CA GLU A 288 17.77 3.21 -33.33
C GLU A 288 18.12 4.43 -32.47
N SER A 289 17.18 5.38 -32.30
CA SER A 289 17.32 6.53 -31.39
C SER A 289 17.40 6.16 -29.90
N GLY A 290 17.07 4.89 -29.54
CA GLY A 290 16.93 4.42 -28.18
C GLY A 290 15.52 4.61 -27.59
N GLN A 291 14.64 5.38 -28.25
CA GLN A 291 13.24 5.55 -27.87
C GLN A 291 12.43 4.28 -28.15
N LEU A 292 11.22 4.23 -27.58
CA LEU A 292 10.33 3.08 -27.65
C LEU A 292 9.07 3.43 -28.47
N LYS A 293 8.89 2.73 -29.59
CA LYS A 293 7.66 2.81 -30.38
C LYS A 293 6.65 1.81 -29.79
N ALA A 294 5.58 2.33 -29.22
CA ALA A 294 4.48 1.51 -28.67
C ALA A 294 3.30 1.50 -29.63
N ARG A 295 2.69 0.33 -29.83
CA ARG A 295 1.44 0.15 -30.56
C ARG A 295 0.38 -0.37 -29.62
N TRP A 296 -0.85 0.12 -29.79
CA TRP A 296 -2.02 -0.33 -29.02
C TRP A 296 -3.28 -0.29 -29.87
N SER A 297 -4.33 -0.98 -29.41
CA SER A 297 -5.62 -0.96 -30.09
C SER A 297 -6.76 -0.67 -29.13
N ASN A 298 -7.79 -0.02 -29.65
CA ASN A 298 -9.05 0.10 -28.94
C ASN A 298 -9.81 -1.23 -29.01
N THR A 299 -10.24 -1.75 -27.87
CA THR A 299 -10.89 -3.07 -27.77
C THR A 299 -12.30 -3.11 -28.36
N GLU A 300 -12.96 -1.96 -28.52
CA GLU A 300 -14.31 -1.82 -29.07
C GLU A 300 -14.28 -1.49 -30.56
N THR A 301 -13.57 -0.42 -30.96
CA THR A 301 -13.51 0.03 -32.36
C THR A 301 -12.51 -0.75 -33.22
N LYS A 302 -11.59 -1.49 -32.59
CA LYS A 302 -10.45 -2.18 -33.24
C LYS A 302 -9.46 -1.26 -33.95
N GLU A 303 -9.59 0.05 -33.76
CA GLU A 303 -8.65 1.02 -34.29
C GLU A 303 -7.29 0.85 -33.62
N GLU A 304 -6.23 0.87 -34.43
CA GLU A 304 -4.85 0.80 -33.95
C GLU A 304 -4.21 2.18 -33.93
N PHE A 305 -3.39 2.38 -32.91
CA PHE A 305 -2.64 3.60 -32.65
C PHE A 305 -1.18 3.28 -32.43
N GLU A 306 -0.31 4.23 -32.70
CA GLU A 306 1.10 4.15 -32.34
C GLU A 306 1.63 5.52 -31.95
N ASP A 307 2.62 5.55 -31.07
CA ASP A 307 3.38 6.75 -30.69
C ASP A 307 4.76 6.35 -30.16
N VAL A 308 5.66 7.31 -30.09
CA VAL A 308 7.03 7.13 -29.64
C VAL A 308 7.19 7.75 -28.24
N PHE A 309 7.80 6.98 -27.34
CA PHE A 309 8.00 7.33 -25.94
C PHE A 309 9.47 7.15 -25.55
N ASP A 310 9.90 7.86 -24.51
CA ASP A 310 11.22 7.66 -23.92
C ASP A 310 11.20 6.48 -22.93
N THR A 311 10.02 6.27 -22.29
CA THR A 311 9.82 5.17 -21.32
C THR A 311 8.43 4.55 -21.49
N VAL A 312 8.34 3.22 -21.35
CA VAL A 312 7.08 2.47 -21.24
C VAL A 312 7.07 1.75 -19.90
N LEU A 313 6.09 2.09 -19.05
CA LEU A 313 5.91 1.54 -17.71
C LEU A 313 4.71 0.59 -17.67
N ILE A 314 4.96 -0.67 -17.31
CA ILE A 314 3.92 -1.70 -17.18
C ILE A 314 3.35 -1.69 -15.75
N ALA A 315 2.03 -1.53 -15.67
CA ALA A 315 1.24 -1.54 -14.43
C ALA A 315 -0.03 -2.40 -14.58
N THR A 316 0.08 -3.56 -15.25
CA THR A 316 -1.04 -4.42 -15.65
C THR A 316 -1.45 -5.45 -14.60
N GLY A 317 -1.02 -5.28 -13.37
CA GLY A 317 -1.30 -6.15 -12.23
C GLY A 317 -0.06 -6.82 -11.66
N ARG A 318 -0.29 -7.73 -10.71
CA ARG A 318 0.77 -8.43 -9.98
C ARG A 318 0.41 -9.90 -9.85
N TYR A 319 1.40 -10.78 -9.74
CA TYR A 319 1.24 -12.20 -9.47
C TYR A 319 1.97 -12.59 -8.18
N ALA A 320 1.47 -13.62 -7.48
CA ALA A 320 2.12 -14.11 -6.27
C ALA A 320 3.44 -14.82 -6.59
N LEU A 321 4.49 -14.55 -5.80
CA LEU A 321 5.83 -15.09 -6.05
C LEU A 321 5.99 -16.52 -5.46
N THR A 322 5.05 -17.41 -5.79
CA THR A 322 4.95 -18.77 -5.22
C THR A 322 5.60 -19.86 -6.06
N LYS A 323 5.79 -19.64 -7.36
CA LYS A 323 6.33 -20.66 -8.28
C LYS A 323 7.69 -21.22 -7.86
N GLN A 324 8.51 -20.40 -7.19
CA GLN A 324 9.87 -20.78 -6.77
C GLN A 324 9.91 -21.51 -5.43
N LEU A 325 8.77 -21.63 -4.74
CA LEU A 325 8.73 -22.16 -3.36
C LEU A 325 8.59 -23.68 -3.28
N ASN A 326 8.32 -24.37 -4.40
CA ASN A 326 8.03 -25.81 -4.42
C ASN A 326 6.90 -26.21 -3.44
N LEU A 327 5.81 -25.43 -3.43
CA LEU A 327 4.67 -25.62 -2.51
C LEU A 327 4.08 -27.04 -2.52
N PRO A 328 4.04 -27.78 -3.67
CA PRO A 328 3.57 -29.17 -3.68
C PRO A 328 4.35 -30.11 -2.75
N ALA A 329 5.65 -29.88 -2.54
CA ALA A 329 6.46 -30.70 -1.61
C ALA A 329 5.98 -30.58 -0.16
N ALA A 330 5.34 -29.47 0.21
CA ALA A 330 4.71 -29.25 1.51
C ALA A 330 3.20 -29.53 1.50
N GLY A 331 2.62 -29.96 0.38
CA GLY A 331 1.19 -30.24 0.25
C GLY A 331 0.30 -28.98 0.23
N ILE A 332 0.84 -27.82 -0.11
CA ILE A 332 0.12 -26.54 -0.06
C ILE A 332 -0.62 -26.28 -1.37
N ASN A 333 -1.90 -25.91 -1.26
CA ASN A 333 -2.75 -25.59 -2.39
C ASN A 333 -2.64 -24.10 -2.80
N THR A 334 -2.60 -23.86 -4.11
CA THR A 334 -2.62 -22.52 -4.70
C THR A 334 -3.73 -22.42 -5.75
N LEU A 335 -4.19 -21.20 -6.01
CA LEU A 335 -5.09 -20.93 -7.12
C LEU A 335 -4.35 -21.01 -8.45
N SER A 336 -4.95 -21.70 -9.41
CA SER A 336 -4.49 -21.74 -10.79
C SER A 336 -4.49 -20.32 -11.39
N GLY A 337 -3.43 -19.95 -12.09
CA GLY A 337 -3.27 -18.66 -12.75
C GLY A 337 -2.64 -17.58 -11.88
N SER A 338 -3.19 -17.23 -10.72
CA SER A 338 -2.64 -16.19 -9.83
C SER A 338 -1.45 -16.69 -8.99
N GLY A 339 -1.39 -17.97 -8.71
CA GLY A 339 -0.42 -18.56 -7.79
C GLY A 339 -0.66 -18.19 -6.32
N LYS A 340 -1.77 -17.51 -5.99
CA LYS A 340 -2.09 -17.11 -4.63
C LYS A 340 -2.49 -18.28 -3.77
N ILE A 341 -2.21 -18.16 -2.46
CA ILE A 341 -2.49 -19.17 -1.45
C ILE A 341 -3.87 -18.93 -0.87
N VAL A 342 -4.69 -19.99 -0.83
CA VAL A 342 -5.97 -19.98 -0.13
C VAL A 342 -5.73 -20.28 1.33
N ALA A 343 -6.17 -19.41 2.22
CA ALA A 343 -6.02 -19.59 3.67
C ALA A 343 -7.25 -19.10 4.43
N THR A 344 -7.54 -19.77 5.53
CA THR A 344 -8.55 -19.36 6.51
C THR A 344 -7.83 -18.82 7.72
N THR A 345 -8.08 -17.56 8.09
CA THR A 345 -7.39 -16.90 9.21
C THR A 345 -5.85 -17.05 9.16
N GLU A 346 -5.28 -16.83 7.96
CA GLU A 346 -3.87 -16.96 7.60
C GLU A 346 -3.33 -18.42 7.61
N GLN A 347 -4.08 -19.43 8.06
CA GLN A 347 -3.68 -20.83 8.03
C GLN A 347 -3.99 -21.46 6.67
N THR A 348 -3.01 -22.12 6.07
CA THR A 348 -3.18 -22.88 4.83
C THR A 348 -3.91 -24.20 5.07
N ASN A 349 -4.05 -25.03 4.05
CA ASN A 349 -4.54 -26.40 4.22
C ASN A 349 -3.59 -27.31 5.02
N VAL A 350 -2.36 -26.87 5.32
CA VAL A 350 -1.39 -27.57 6.17
C VAL A 350 -1.34 -26.87 7.53
N PRO A 351 -1.69 -27.54 8.66
CA PRO A 351 -2.01 -26.88 9.93
C PRO A 351 -0.92 -26.01 10.55
N HIS A 352 0.36 -26.25 10.26
CA HIS A 352 1.51 -25.50 10.80
C HIS A 352 2.15 -24.57 9.77
N ILE A 353 1.52 -24.44 8.59
CA ILE A 353 1.98 -23.53 7.54
C ILE A 353 0.93 -22.44 7.33
N TYR A 354 1.38 -21.21 7.36
CA TYR A 354 0.57 -20.01 7.28
C TYR A 354 1.03 -19.13 6.12
N ALA A 355 0.18 -18.19 5.72
CA ALA A 355 0.53 -17.18 4.72
C ALA A 355 0.03 -15.81 5.15
N VAL A 356 0.79 -14.73 4.86
CA VAL A 356 0.39 -13.35 5.17
C VAL A 356 0.74 -12.38 4.04
N GLY A 357 -0.05 -11.33 3.90
CA GLY A 357 0.14 -10.28 2.90
C GLY A 357 -0.32 -10.67 1.50
N ASP A 358 0.28 -10.06 0.48
CA ASP A 358 -0.16 -10.08 -0.91
C ASP A 358 -0.14 -11.46 -1.57
N VAL A 359 0.47 -12.44 -0.94
CA VAL A 359 0.45 -13.84 -1.37
C VAL A 359 -0.90 -14.53 -1.13
N LEU A 360 -1.74 -13.95 -0.26
CA LEU A 360 -3.07 -14.47 0.06
C LEU A 360 -4.11 -14.11 -1.00
N GLU A 361 -4.99 -15.07 -1.28
CA GLU A 361 -6.15 -14.84 -2.14
C GLU A 361 -7.24 -14.05 -1.41
N GLY A 362 -7.88 -13.10 -2.14
CA GLY A 362 -9.06 -12.37 -1.67
C GLY A 362 -8.83 -11.45 -0.49
N ARG A 363 -7.57 -11.06 -0.20
CA ARG A 363 -7.24 -10.12 0.87
C ARG A 363 -6.71 -8.81 0.31
N PRO A 364 -6.94 -7.65 1.01
CA PRO A 364 -6.39 -6.37 0.59
C PRO A 364 -4.86 -6.40 0.53
N GLU A 365 -4.29 -6.03 -0.62
CA GLU A 365 -2.84 -5.98 -0.86
C GLU A 365 -2.26 -4.65 -0.34
N LEU A 366 -2.25 -4.49 0.99
CA LEU A 366 -1.84 -3.27 1.66
C LEU A 366 -0.83 -3.58 2.77
N THR A 367 0.23 -2.77 2.83
CA THR A 367 1.29 -2.91 3.83
C THR A 367 0.79 -2.96 5.28
N PRO A 368 -0.11 -2.05 5.75
CA PRO A 368 -0.61 -2.11 7.11
C PRO A 368 -1.41 -3.38 7.41
N VAL A 369 -2.13 -3.90 6.42
CA VAL A 369 -2.88 -5.17 6.52
C VAL A 369 -1.92 -6.34 6.74
N ALA A 370 -0.87 -6.45 5.91
CA ALA A 370 0.14 -7.49 6.04
C ALA A 370 0.86 -7.43 7.40
N ILE A 371 1.23 -6.22 7.87
CA ILE A 371 1.87 -6.01 9.17
C ILE A 371 0.94 -6.46 10.31
N HIS A 372 -0.32 -6.03 10.30
CA HIS A 372 -1.26 -6.34 11.38
C HIS A 372 -1.61 -7.82 11.41
N ALA A 373 -1.88 -8.43 10.26
CA ALA A 373 -2.12 -9.86 10.12
C ALA A 373 -0.91 -10.68 10.64
N GLY A 374 0.30 -10.31 10.27
CA GLY A 374 1.53 -10.97 10.73
C GLY A 374 1.71 -10.92 12.25
N ARG A 375 1.45 -9.76 12.88
CA ARG A 375 1.51 -9.61 14.34
C ARG A 375 0.46 -10.45 15.06
N LEU A 376 -0.79 -10.40 14.60
CA LEU A 376 -1.88 -11.18 15.19
C LEU A 376 -1.65 -12.67 15.01
N LEU A 377 -1.15 -13.11 13.87
CA LEU A 377 -0.78 -14.49 13.62
C LEU A 377 0.28 -14.98 14.60
N ALA A 378 1.36 -14.24 14.81
CA ALA A 378 2.41 -14.59 15.75
C ALA A 378 1.87 -14.72 17.19
N LYS A 379 1.00 -13.81 17.62
CA LYS A 379 0.34 -13.89 18.93
C LYS A 379 -0.57 -15.12 19.05
N ARG A 380 -1.27 -15.51 17.99
CA ARG A 380 -2.09 -16.73 17.99
C ARG A 380 -1.24 -17.98 18.11
N ILE A 381 -0.12 -18.05 17.38
CA ILE A 381 0.75 -19.24 17.39
C ILE A 381 1.50 -19.39 18.72
N PHE A 382 2.01 -18.30 19.30
CA PHE A 382 2.97 -18.35 20.41
C PHE A 382 2.45 -17.87 21.76
N ALA A 383 1.35 -17.09 21.77
CA ALA A 383 0.78 -16.54 23.01
C ALA A 383 -0.66 -17.01 23.29
N GLY A 384 -1.22 -17.88 22.46
CA GLY A 384 -2.60 -18.39 22.65
C GLY A 384 -3.68 -17.31 22.45
N ALA A 385 -3.37 -16.19 21.78
CA ALA A 385 -4.35 -15.17 21.46
C ALA A 385 -5.41 -15.70 20.50
N THR A 386 -6.63 -15.16 20.58
CA THR A 386 -7.76 -15.55 19.70
C THR A 386 -8.12 -14.50 18.66
N GLN A 387 -7.58 -13.29 18.80
CA GLN A 387 -7.88 -12.20 17.90
C GLN A 387 -7.41 -12.51 16.47
N GLN A 388 -8.32 -12.32 15.52
CA GLN A 388 -8.09 -12.49 14.10
C GLN A 388 -7.93 -11.14 13.42
N MET A 389 -7.34 -11.14 12.21
CA MET A 389 -7.29 -9.94 11.38
C MET A 389 -8.69 -9.63 10.86
N ASP A 390 -9.14 -8.40 11.10
CA ASP A 390 -10.32 -7.84 10.44
C ASP A 390 -9.91 -7.23 9.10
N TYR A 391 -10.27 -7.88 8.03
CA TYR A 391 -9.98 -7.46 6.65
C TYR A 391 -11.05 -6.52 6.08
N ASP A 392 -12.16 -6.32 6.79
CA ASP A 392 -13.19 -5.38 6.39
C ASP A 392 -12.88 -3.97 6.88
N ASN A 393 -13.46 -2.97 6.23
CA ASN A 393 -13.33 -1.56 6.59
C ASN A 393 -11.86 -1.09 6.74
N VAL A 394 -11.01 -1.54 5.83
CA VAL A 394 -9.62 -1.10 5.75
C VAL A 394 -9.55 0.20 4.94
N ALA A 395 -9.02 1.26 5.57
CA ALA A 395 -8.81 2.52 4.87
C ALA A 395 -7.69 2.39 3.83
N THR A 396 -7.87 3.06 2.70
CA THR A 396 -6.85 3.14 1.65
C THR A 396 -6.86 4.50 0.98
N THR A 397 -5.75 4.84 0.33
CA THR A 397 -5.61 6.09 -0.42
C THR A 397 -4.86 5.83 -1.73
N VAL A 398 -5.35 6.42 -2.80
CA VAL A 398 -4.68 6.55 -4.08
C VAL A 398 -4.01 7.92 -4.12
N PHE A 399 -2.69 7.97 -4.19
CA PHE A 399 -1.88 9.19 -4.14
C PHE A 399 -1.66 9.75 -5.55
N THR A 400 -2.76 10.01 -6.24
CA THR A 400 -2.79 10.81 -7.47
C THR A 400 -2.56 12.29 -7.15
N PRO A 401 -2.33 13.19 -8.12
CA PRO A 401 -2.12 14.62 -7.85
C PRO A 401 -3.19 15.24 -6.95
N LEU A 402 -4.47 14.98 -7.20
CA LEU A 402 -5.55 15.13 -6.23
C LEU A 402 -5.83 13.74 -5.62
N GLU A 403 -5.64 13.60 -4.31
CA GLU A 403 -5.69 12.30 -3.65
C GLU A 403 -7.12 11.76 -3.53
N TYR A 404 -7.28 10.44 -3.60
CA TYR A 404 -8.53 9.76 -3.30
C TYR A 404 -8.38 8.82 -2.11
N GLY A 405 -9.03 9.14 -1.00
CA GLY A 405 -9.10 8.28 0.19
C GLY A 405 -10.47 7.64 0.34
N CYS A 406 -10.52 6.40 0.83
CA CYS A 406 -11.76 5.72 1.14
C CYS A 406 -11.61 4.71 2.28
N VAL A 407 -12.75 4.40 2.92
CA VAL A 407 -12.90 3.30 3.88
C VAL A 407 -14.30 2.72 3.79
N GLY A 408 -14.41 1.40 3.87
CA GLY A 408 -15.69 0.68 3.77
C GLY A 408 -16.14 0.40 2.33
N LEU A 409 -17.45 0.33 2.11
CA LEU A 409 -18.04 -0.10 0.85
C LEU A 409 -18.16 1.04 -0.15
N SER A 410 -17.89 0.75 -1.43
CA SER A 410 -18.32 1.61 -2.53
C SER A 410 -19.85 1.61 -2.66
N GLU A 411 -20.38 2.63 -3.33
CA GLU A 411 -21.82 2.73 -3.60
C GLU A 411 -22.34 1.51 -4.34
N GLU A 412 -21.58 1.03 -5.34
CA GLU A 412 -21.93 -0.17 -6.12
C GLU A 412 -21.95 -1.42 -5.25
N THR A 413 -20.93 -1.60 -4.40
CA THR A 413 -20.85 -2.76 -3.51
C THR A 413 -21.92 -2.72 -2.44
N ALA A 414 -22.22 -1.55 -1.88
CA ALA A 414 -23.30 -1.38 -0.91
C ALA A 414 -24.66 -1.67 -1.55
N THR A 415 -24.89 -1.18 -2.76
CA THR A 415 -26.10 -1.45 -3.54
C THR A 415 -26.27 -2.94 -3.82
N GLN A 416 -25.20 -3.61 -4.22
CA GLN A 416 -25.22 -5.05 -4.49
C GLN A 416 -25.52 -5.88 -3.24
N ARG A 417 -24.94 -5.49 -2.08
CA ARG A 417 -25.09 -6.25 -0.82
C ARG A 417 -26.42 -6.03 -0.11
N HIS A 418 -26.94 -4.81 -0.16
CA HIS A 418 -28.09 -4.40 0.66
C HIS A 418 -29.35 -4.08 -0.17
N GLY A 419 -29.22 -3.82 -1.47
CA GLY A 419 -30.30 -3.32 -2.34
C GLY A 419 -30.32 -1.78 -2.40
N ALA A 420 -30.65 -1.22 -3.56
CA ALA A 420 -30.63 0.24 -3.80
C ALA A 420 -31.63 1.03 -2.94
N ASP A 421 -32.71 0.40 -2.54
CA ASP A 421 -33.76 0.98 -1.65
C ASP A 421 -33.37 0.97 -0.18
N LYS A 422 -32.35 0.18 0.20
CA LYS A 422 -31.85 0.06 1.57
C LYS A 422 -30.66 0.95 1.87
N ILE A 423 -30.09 1.63 0.89
CA ILE A 423 -28.98 2.55 1.08
C ILE A 423 -29.40 3.99 0.82
N GLU A 424 -28.72 4.92 1.48
CA GLU A 424 -28.77 6.34 1.21
C GLU A 424 -27.35 6.84 0.97
N VAL A 425 -27.19 7.73 -0.03
CA VAL A 425 -25.89 8.28 -0.41
C VAL A 425 -25.90 9.78 -0.17
N TYR A 426 -25.18 10.21 0.84
CA TYR A 426 -24.93 11.62 1.14
C TYR A 426 -23.70 12.08 0.36
N HIS A 427 -23.75 13.29 -0.22
CA HIS A 427 -22.65 13.78 -1.02
C HIS A 427 -22.58 15.30 -1.08
N ALA A 428 -21.39 15.82 -1.34
CA ALA A 428 -21.16 17.23 -1.60
C ALA A 428 -19.90 17.46 -2.43
N TYR A 429 -19.92 18.50 -3.27
CA TYR A 429 -18.69 19.18 -3.69
C TYR A 429 -18.30 20.17 -2.60
N TYR A 430 -16.99 20.45 -2.50
CA TYR A 430 -16.49 21.38 -1.52
C TYR A 430 -15.30 22.19 -2.08
N LYS A 431 -14.96 23.28 -1.38
CA LYS A 431 -13.93 24.22 -1.82
C LYS A 431 -12.85 24.34 -0.75
N PRO A 432 -11.68 23.67 -0.90
CA PRO A 432 -10.56 23.91 0.02
C PRO A 432 -10.20 25.40 0.08
N THR A 433 -10.08 25.95 1.27
CA THR A 433 -9.79 27.39 1.45
C THR A 433 -8.49 27.80 0.78
N GLU A 434 -7.47 26.94 0.83
CA GLU A 434 -6.16 27.14 0.23
C GLU A 434 -6.16 27.16 -1.30
N PHE A 435 -7.26 26.75 -1.96
CA PHE A 435 -7.37 26.76 -3.43
C PHE A 435 -7.81 28.10 -4.00
N PHE A 436 -8.34 29.02 -3.16
CA PHE A 436 -8.89 30.29 -3.65
C PHE A 436 -7.84 31.26 -4.15
N ILE A 437 -6.69 31.37 -3.48
CA ILE A 437 -5.65 32.33 -3.88
C ILE A 437 -4.96 31.90 -5.17
N PRO A 438 -4.48 30.65 -5.32
CA PRO A 438 -3.88 30.19 -6.57
C PRO A 438 -4.91 29.88 -7.66
N GLN A 439 -6.21 30.02 -7.39
CA GLN A 439 -7.31 29.75 -8.33
C GLN A 439 -7.29 28.31 -8.85
N ARG A 440 -6.99 27.34 -7.96
CA ARG A 440 -7.04 25.93 -8.33
C ARG A 440 -8.46 25.51 -8.74
N ASN A 441 -8.54 24.57 -9.66
CA ASN A 441 -9.81 23.94 -10.00
C ASN A 441 -10.39 23.20 -8.78
N ILE A 442 -11.62 23.55 -8.42
CA ILE A 442 -12.34 22.98 -7.28
C ILE A 442 -13.40 21.96 -7.69
N ARG A 443 -13.64 21.79 -9.00
CA ARG A 443 -14.72 20.93 -9.52
C ARG A 443 -14.56 19.47 -9.19
N ASN A 444 -13.32 19.03 -8.86
CA ASN A 444 -12.98 17.66 -8.55
C ASN A 444 -12.82 17.38 -7.04
N CYS A 445 -13.01 18.40 -6.17
CA CYS A 445 -13.05 18.19 -4.72
C CYS A 445 -14.44 17.71 -4.32
N TYR A 446 -14.55 16.42 -3.95
CA TYR A 446 -15.84 15.77 -3.73
C TYR A 446 -15.75 14.74 -2.62
N LEU A 447 -16.82 14.64 -1.85
CA LEU A 447 -16.92 13.64 -0.79
C LEU A 447 -18.30 12.98 -0.79
N LYS A 448 -18.34 11.75 -0.28
CA LYS A 448 -19.56 10.96 -0.23
C LYS A 448 -19.54 10.01 0.98
N ALA A 449 -20.71 9.87 1.63
CA ALA A 449 -20.97 8.85 2.64
C ALA A 449 -22.08 7.92 2.14
N VAL A 450 -21.81 6.63 2.16
CA VAL A 450 -22.79 5.57 1.85
C VAL A 450 -23.27 5.00 3.17
N ALA A 451 -24.57 5.08 3.45
CA ALA A 451 -25.17 4.64 4.72
C ALA A 451 -26.35 3.71 4.49
N LEU A 452 -26.72 2.94 5.51
CA LEU A 452 -28.02 2.30 5.55
C LEU A 452 -29.11 3.37 5.62
N ARG A 453 -30.23 3.17 4.93
CA ARG A 453 -31.36 4.11 4.90
C ARG A 453 -32.19 4.04 6.19
N ASP A 454 -32.34 2.84 6.72
CA ASP A 454 -33.09 2.62 7.95
C ASP A 454 -32.31 3.13 9.18
N ALA A 455 -33.01 3.70 10.17
CA ALA A 455 -32.40 4.13 11.42
C ALA A 455 -31.66 2.97 12.11
N PRO A 456 -30.48 3.22 12.69
CA PRO A 456 -29.86 4.51 12.97
C PRO A 456 -28.96 5.05 11.83
N GLN A 457 -29.15 4.66 10.58
CA GLN A 457 -28.38 5.09 9.42
C GLN A 457 -26.87 4.87 9.59
N ARG A 458 -26.48 3.63 9.88
CA ARG A 458 -25.07 3.26 10.00
C ARG A 458 -24.32 3.52 8.69
N ILE A 459 -23.17 4.16 8.78
CA ILE A 459 -22.31 4.43 7.63
C ILE A 459 -21.61 3.14 7.21
N LEU A 460 -21.69 2.80 5.94
CA LEU A 460 -21.09 1.63 5.30
C LEU A 460 -19.77 1.97 4.58
N GLY A 461 -19.63 3.20 4.11
CA GLY A 461 -18.45 3.65 3.40
C GLY A 461 -18.32 5.17 3.38
N LEU A 462 -17.09 5.66 3.42
CA LEU A 462 -16.71 7.07 3.26
C LEU A 462 -15.69 7.18 2.13
N HIS A 463 -15.89 8.18 1.27
CA HIS A 463 -15.05 8.44 0.12
C HIS A 463 -14.75 9.94 0.04
N PHE A 464 -13.51 10.27 -0.28
CA PHE A 464 -13.03 11.66 -0.29
C PHE A 464 -12.00 11.85 -1.40
N VAL A 465 -12.29 12.74 -2.36
CA VAL A 465 -11.30 13.22 -3.34
C VAL A 465 -10.95 14.65 -3.00
N GLY A 466 -9.68 14.91 -2.75
CA GLY A 466 -9.21 16.23 -2.37
C GLY A 466 -7.80 16.22 -1.78
N PRO A 467 -7.32 17.38 -1.33
CA PRO A 467 -6.01 17.48 -0.69
C PRO A 467 -5.99 16.70 0.63
N ALA A 468 -4.85 16.06 0.90
CA ALA A 468 -4.60 15.30 2.14
C ALA A 468 -5.65 14.20 2.43
N ALA A 469 -6.22 13.57 1.39
CA ALA A 469 -7.29 12.58 1.53
C ALA A 469 -6.87 11.40 2.42
N GLY A 470 -5.59 11.00 2.38
CA GLY A 470 -5.07 9.94 3.24
C GLY A 470 -5.15 10.29 4.73
N GLU A 471 -4.80 11.51 5.09
CA GLU A 471 -4.83 11.98 6.48
C GLU A 471 -6.27 12.12 6.99
N VAL A 472 -7.19 12.62 6.14
CA VAL A 472 -8.61 12.76 6.46
C VAL A 472 -9.25 11.39 6.71
N ILE A 473 -9.16 10.49 5.75
CA ILE A 473 -9.80 9.17 5.83
C ILE A 473 -9.22 8.30 6.93
N GLN A 474 -7.92 8.43 7.26
CA GLN A 474 -7.32 7.69 8.36
C GLN A 474 -8.03 7.98 9.69
N GLY A 475 -8.39 9.22 9.96
CA GLY A 475 -9.15 9.59 11.16
C GLY A 475 -10.55 8.97 11.18
N PHE A 476 -11.29 9.09 10.07
CA PHE A 476 -12.65 8.54 9.96
C PHE A 476 -12.70 7.00 9.93
N ALA A 477 -11.63 6.32 9.56
CA ALA A 477 -11.57 4.87 9.60
C ALA A 477 -11.80 4.30 11.01
N ALA A 478 -11.33 5.01 12.06
CA ALA A 478 -11.60 4.63 13.45
C ALA A 478 -13.09 4.72 13.78
N ALA A 479 -13.78 5.75 13.30
CA ALA A 479 -15.21 5.92 13.48
C ALA A 479 -16.02 4.82 12.76
N ILE A 480 -15.63 4.45 11.56
CA ILE A 480 -16.24 3.32 10.82
C ILE A 480 -16.09 2.02 11.60
N LYS A 481 -14.93 1.75 12.20
CA LYS A 481 -14.74 0.56 13.08
C LYS A 481 -15.65 0.57 14.30
N CYS A 482 -16.09 1.74 14.76
CA CYS A 482 -17.06 1.91 15.83
C CYS A 482 -18.52 1.93 15.35
N ASN A 483 -18.79 1.62 14.07
CA ASN A 483 -20.13 1.64 13.46
C ASN A 483 -20.84 3.01 13.57
N ILE A 484 -20.11 4.09 13.32
CA ILE A 484 -20.64 5.46 13.35
C ILE A 484 -21.90 5.60 12.48
N THR A 485 -22.86 6.40 12.93
CA THR A 485 -24.08 6.73 12.18
C THR A 485 -23.99 8.10 11.53
N MET A 486 -24.87 8.39 10.55
CA MET A 486 -24.94 9.72 9.93
C MET A 486 -25.28 10.81 10.95
N GLU A 487 -26.19 10.53 11.89
CA GLU A 487 -26.52 11.46 12.96
C GLU A 487 -25.30 11.80 13.83
N GLN A 488 -24.52 10.81 14.24
CA GLN A 488 -23.30 11.04 15.03
C GLN A 488 -22.26 11.83 14.24
N LEU A 489 -22.11 11.56 12.94
CA LEU A 489 -21.19 12.27 12.07
C LEU A 489 -21.59 13.75 11.95
N MET A 490 -22.87 14.04 11.64
CA MET A 490 -23.38 15.40 11.50
C MET A 490 -23.41 16.20 12.80
N ASN A 491 -23.55 15.52 13.96
CA ASN A 491 -23.48 16.15 15.28
C ASN A 491 -22.05 16.38 15.78
N THR A 492 -21.05 15.93 15.03
CA THR A 492 -19.64 16.18 15.36
C THR A 492 -19.28 17.61 14.97
N VAL A 493 -18.71 18.38 15.90
CA VAL A 493 -18.22 19.73 15.61
C VAL A 493 -16.91 19.63 14.81
N GLY A 494 -16.89 20.21 13.62
CA GLY A 494 -15.72 20.25 12.74
C GLY A 494 -14.64 21.21 13.22
N ILE A 495 -13.42 21.00 12.74
CA ILE A 495 -12.33 21.96 12.92
C ILE A 495 -12.37 22.93 11.74
N HIS A 496 -12.63 24.20 11.99
CA HIS A 496 -12.69 25.22 10.93
C HIS A 496 -11.41 26.08 10.87
N PRO A 497 -10.86 26.38 9.67
CA PRO A 497 -11.25 25.80 8.38
C PRO A 497 -10.41 24.55 8.04
N THR A 498 -11.03 23.45 7.73
CA THR A 498 -10.39 22.23 7.25
C THR A 498 -11.26 21.51 6.23
N VAL A 499 -10.63 20.70 5.35
CA VAL A 499 -11.40 19.89 4.39
C VAL A 499 -12.09 18.69 5.07
N ALA A 500 -11.64 18.27 6.24
CA ALA A 500 -12.23 17.17 7.00
C ALA A 500 -13.61 17.50 7.57
N GLU A 501 -13.86 18.77 7.93
CA GLU A 501 -15.15 19.20 8.49
C GLU A 501 -16.30 19.05 7.49
N GLU A 502 -16.01 18.98 6.19
CA GLU A 502 -17.03 18.82 5.16
C GLU A 502 -17.85 17.54 5.33
N PHE A 503 -17.26 16.49 5.92
CA PHE A 503 -18.02 15.29 6.29
C PHE A 503 -19.10 15.56 7.34
N THR A 504 -18.88 16.49 8.25
CA THR A 504 -19.84 16.81 9.32
C THR A 504 -21.02 17.68 8.82
N ARG A 505 -20.92 18.19 7.59
CA ARG A 505 -21.93 19.05 6.94
C ARG A 505 -22.75 18.32 5.88
N LEU A 506 -22.48 17.02 5.65
CA LEU A 506 -23.18 16.22 4.64
C LEU A 506 -24.69 16.08 4.96
N ASN A 507 -25.52 16.83 4.25
CA ASN A 507 -26.98 16.83 4.46
C ASN A 507 -27.77 16.66 3.14
N ILE A 508 -27.11 16.65 1.99
CA ILE A 508 -27.73 16.44 0.68
C ILE A 508 -27.55 14.98 0.29
N THR A 509 -28.63 14.32 -0.11
CA THR A 509 -28.60 12.96 -0.62
C THR A 509 -28.78 12.93 -2.13
N LYS A 510 -28.19 11.94 -2.81
CA LYS A 510 -28.42 11.74 -4.25
C LYS A 510 -29.89 11.61 -4.58
N ARG A 511 -30.65 10.93 -3.75
CA ARG A 511 -32.10 10.69 -3.90
C ARG A 511 -32.91 11.98 -3.82
N SER A 512 -32.44 12.99 -3.10
CA SER A 512 -33.14 14.27 -2.97
C SER A 512 -33.19 15.07 -4.28
N GLY A 513 -32.28 14.80 -5.23
CA GLY A 513 -32.12 15.54 -6.47
C GLY A 513 -31.65 16.99 -6.28
N LYS A 514 -31.25 17.39 -5.07
CA LYS A 514 -30.70 18.71 -4.78
C LYS A 514 -29.29 18.83 -5.32
N ASP A 515 -28.92 20.05 -5.70
CA ASP A 515 -27.55 20.36 -6.14
C ASP A 515 -26.57 20.18 -4.99
N PRO A 516 -25.55 19.30 -5.14
CA PRO A 516 -24.52 19.09 -4.13
C PRO A 516 -23.42 20.15 -4.10
N ASN A 517 -23.48 21.16 -4.98
CA ASN A 517 -22.52 22.24 -4.99
C ASN A 517 -22.75 23.20 -3.82
N PRO A 518 -21.69 23.69 -3.14
CA PRO A 518 -21.84 24.61 -2.03
C PRO A 518 -22.36 25.96 -2.53
N ALA A 519 -23.37 26.51 -1.84
CA ALA A 519 -23.91 27.83 -2.18
C ALA A 519 -22.92 28.97 -1.87
N SER A 520 -22.05 28.79 -0.86
CA SER A 520 -20.98 29.73 -0.49
C SER A 520 -19.76 28.96 0.07
N CYS A 521 -18.65 29.67 0.25
CA CYS A 521 -17.44 29.09 0.84
C CYS A 521 -17.58 28.75 2.34
N CYS A 522 -18.63 29.24 3.01
CA CYS A 522 -18.89 29.05 4.43
C CYS A 522 -20.26 28.39 4.71
N SER A 523 -20.90 27.81 3.70
CA SER A 523 -22.26 27.23 3.82
C SER A 523 -22.23 25.72 3.89
#